data_ea33c57fe9524c1afc092cf220721404
#
_entry.id   ea33c57fe9524c1afc092cf220721404
#
_cell.length_a   1.000
_cell.length_b   1.000
_cell.length_c   1.000
_cell.angle_alpha   90.00
_cell.angle_beta   90.00
_cell.angle_gamma   90.00
#
_symmetry.space_group_name_H-M   'P 1'
#
loop_
_entity.id
_entity.type
_entity.pdbx_description
1 polymer ?
#
loop_
_entity_poly.entity_id
_entity_poly.type
_entity_poly.pdbx_seq_one_letter_code
_entity_poly.pdbx_strand_id
1 'polypeptide(L)'
;MTAKALFSQTMSSVYDQNEISSLYRLFLEDYLQVSPHVHLYTPQDELNSIQMEKFNKGLSRLNQSTPIQYLTQKAFFCDLNFKVNSSVLIPRPETEDLVRIIYDIHQKKRAENLKILDLGTGSGCIAIALKSQFKKASVIGVDISQKALDVAKYNAEFHKTPIDFVLEDLGDYRSDLTFDIIVSNPPYVLESEKVLMHPNVLNYEPETALFVPDNDPLKYYKAIVQSINFGTLKTRSLFLEINPKCLDALIDLMKPLGAIEIHKDLSEKKRFIEVNI
;
A
#
# COMPACT_ATOMS: atom_id res chain seq x y z
N MET A 1 3.65 -8.84 37.07
CA MET A 1 3.25 -7.80 36.10
C MET A 1 2.45 -8.50 35.03
N THR A 2 1.26 -7.99 34.67
CA THR A 2 0.44 -8.61 33.61
C THR A 2 1.09 -8.41 32.23
N ALA A 3 0.76 -9.26 31.25
CA ALA A 3 1.23 -9.13 29.88
C ALA A 3 0.90 -7.74 29.27
N LYS A 4 -0.31 -7.23 29.55
CA LYS A 4 -0.73 -5.87 29.15
C LYS A 4 0.16 -4.78 29.77
N ALA A 5 0.45 -4.88 31.06
CA ALA A 5 1.30 -3.89 31.75
C ALA A 5 2.73 -3.90 31.20
N LEU A 6 3.29 -5.09 30.95
CA LEU A 6 4.60 -5.25 30.33
C LEU A 6 4.63 -4.67 28.91
N PHE A 7 3.63 -4.98 28.08
CA PHE A 7 3.49 -4.44 26.73
C PHE A 7 3.43 -2.90 26.75
N SER A 8 2.53 -2.33 27.56
CA SER A 8 2.36 -0.88 27.65
C SER A 8 3.62 -0.18 28.15
N GLN A 9 4.28 -0.73 29.17
CA GLN A 9 5.53 -0.17 29.69
C GLN A 9 6.64 -0.20 28.62
N THR A 10 6.76 -1.30 27.86
CA THR A 10 7.78 -1.43 26.83
C THR A 10 7.53 -0.49 25.66
N MET A 11 6.26 -0.32 25.26
CA MET A 11 5.89 0.50 24.09
C MET A 11 5.78 2.00 24.40
N SER A 12 5.69 2.42 25.66
CA SER A 12 5.48 3.81 26.05
C SER A 12 6.60 4.79 25.66
N SER A 13 7.78 4.28 25.34
CA SER A 13 8.89 5.09 24.83
C SER A 13 8.78 5.43 23.34
N VAL A 14 7.88 4.75 22.60
CA VAL A 14 7.79 4.83 21.13
C VAL A 14 6.41 5.32 20.67
N TYR A 15 5.34 4.96 21.39
CA TYR A 15 3.95 5.15 20.99
C TYR A 15 3.12 5.84 22.06
N ASP A 16 2.06 6.57 21.68
CA ASP A 16 1.09 7.11 22.61
C ASP A 16 0.14 6.03 23.18
N GLN A 17 -0.62 6.38 24.23
CA GLN A 17 -1.49 5.41 24.93
C GLN A 17 -2.61 4.84 24.06
N ASN A 18 -3.15 5.61 23.11
CA ASN A 18 -4.23 5.16 22.23
C ASN A 18 -3.66 4.18 21.20
N GLU A 19 -2.48 4.49 20.66
CA GLU A 19 -1.76 3.65 19.73
C GLU A 19 -1.32 2.33 20.40
N ILE A 20 -0.77 2.40 21.62
CA ILE A 20 -0.41 1.21 22.40
C ILE A 20 -1.60 0.27 22.59
N SER A 21 -2.78 0.82 22.89
CA SER A 21 -3.99 0.01 23.09
C SER A 21 -4.42 -0.70 21.80
N SER A 22 -4.33 -0.01 20.67
CA SER A 22 -4.63 -0.56 19.34
C SER A 22 -3.61 -1.62 18.93
N LEU A 23 -2.32 -1.35 19.13
CA LEU A 23 -1.23 -2.29 18.87
C LEU A 23 -1.35 -3.55 19.71
N TYR A 24 -1.67 -3.41 21.02
CA TYR A 24 -1.84 -4.55 21.91
C TYR A 24 -2.96 -5.46 21.44
N ARG A 25 -4.10 -4.90 21.01
CA ARG A 25 -5.21 -5.67 20.45
C ARG A 25 -4.78 -6.46 19.22
N LEU A 26 -4.17 -5.81 18.24
CA LEU A 26 -3.65 -6.48 17.02
C LEU A 26 -2.61 -7.55 17.36
N PHE A 27 -1.76 -7.26 18.34
CA PHE A 27 -0.74 -8.19 18.81
C PHE A 27 -1.35 -9.46 19.42
N LEU A 28 -2.41 -9.32 20.20
CA LEU A 28 -3.12 -10.47 20.75
C LEU A 28 -3.87 -11.25 19.67
N GLU A 29 -4.69 -10.56 18.87
CA GLU A 29 -5.57 -11.18 17.86
C GLU A 29 -4.76 -11.84 16.75
N ASP A 30 -3.92 -11.06 16.07
CA ASP A 30 -3.31 -11.48 14.84
C ASP A 30 -1.96 -12.19 15.05
N TYR A 31 -1.17 -11.79 16.05
CA TYR A 31 0.12 -12.41 16.29
C TYR A 31 0.05 -13.60 17.27
N LEU A 32 -0.57 -13.41 18.44
CA LEU A 32 -0.69 -14.49 19.41
C LEU A 32 -1.87 -15.42 19.13
N GLN A 33 -2.84 -14.98 18.32
CA GLN A 33 -4.08 -15.71 18.01
C GLN A 33 -4.90 -15.99 19.27
N VAL A 34 -4.94 -15.02 20.19
CA VAL A 34 -5.70 -15.04 21.42
C VAL A 34 -6.87 -14.08 21.29
N SER A 35 -8.07 -14.54 21.64
CA SER A 35 -9.26 -13.69 21.57
C SER A 35 -9.12 -12.49 22.50
N PRO A 36 -9.31 -11.25 22.04
CA PRO A 36 -9.19 -10.05 22.87
C PRO A 36 -10.29 -9.98 23.92
N HIS A 37 -11.42 -10.67 23.75
CA HIS A 37 -12.51 -10.71 24.72
C HIS A 37 -12.09 -11.41 26.03
N VAL A 38 -11.15 -12.37 25.96
CA VAL A 38 -10.62 -13.03 27.17
C VAL A 38 -9.84 -12.07 28.03
N HIS A 39 -9.12 -11.10 27.42
CA HIS A 39 -8.27 -10.13 28.14
C HIS A 39 -9.02 -8.90 28.66
N LEU A 40 -10.24 -8.63 28.18
CA LEU A 40 -11.08 -7.54 28.68
C LEU A 40 -11.80 -7.89 29.99
N TYR A 41 -12.00 -9.19 30.26
CA TYR A 41 -12.83 -9.66 31.38
C TYR A 41 -12.08 -10.45 32.45
N THR A 42 -10.82 -10.87 32.21
CA THR A 42 -10.01 -11.56 33.21
C THR A 42 -8.83 -10.70 33.64
N PRO A 43 -8.77 -10.26 34.91
CA PRO A 43 -7.64 -9.48 35.46
C PRO A 43 -6.32 -10.25 35.49
N GLN A 44 -6.33 -11.56 35.25
CA GLN A 44 -5.16 -12.45 35.25
C GLN A 44 -4.97 -12.98 33.83
N ASP A 45 -4.20 -12.26 33.04
CA ASP A 45 -3.75 -12.67 31.70
C ASP A 45 -2.78 -13.85 31.85
N GLU A 46 -3.27 -15.05 32.02
CA GLU A 46 -2.45 -16.24 32.01
C GLU A 46 -2.25 -16.72 30.57
N LEU A 47 -1.29 -16.09 29.89
CA LEU A 47 -0.69 -16.70 28.72
C LEU A 47 0.00 -17.99 29.17
N ASN A 48 -0.26 -19.10 28.49
CA ASN A 48 0.52 -20.32 28.74
C ASN A 48 2.00 -20.11 28.37
N SER A 49 2.88 -21.05 28.75
CA SER A 49 4.31 -20.92 28.53
C SER A 49 4.70 -20.68 27.06
N ILE A 50 4.03 -21.35 26.11
CA ILE A 50 4.27 -21.19 24.66
C ILE A 50 3.83 -19.80 24.19
N GLN A 51 2.67 -19.35 24.65
CA GLN A 51 2.17 -18.02 24.33
C GLN A 51 3.05 -16.92 24.93
N MET A 52 3.56 -17.12 26.14
CA MET A 52 4.47 -16.17 26.80
C MET A 52 5.83 -16.08 26.09
N GLU A 53 6.36 -17.20 25.62
CA GLU A 53 7.59 -17.19 24.80
C GLU A 53 7.37 -16.40 23.49
N LYS A 54 6.28 -16.70 22.78
CA LYS A 54 5.88 -15.98 21.56
C LYS A 54 5.64 -14.49 21.84
N PHE A 55 4.98 -14.16 22.94
CA PHE A 55 4.77 -12.79 23.41
C PHE A 55 6.09 -12.03 23.57
N ASN A 56 7.03 -12.59 24.33
CA ASN A 56 8.31 -11.95 24.58
C ASN A 56 9.12 -11.74 23.27
N LYS A 57 9.10 -12.73 22.38
CA LYS A 57 9.74 -12.62 21.05
C LYS A 57 9.11 -11.51 20.20
N GLY A 58 7.80 -11.46 20.14
CA GLY A 58 7.07 -10.42 19.40
C GLY A 58 7.27 -9.04 19.99
N LEU A 59 7.18 -8.91 21.32
CA LEU A 59 7.40 -7.66 22.04
C LEU A 59 8.82 -7.11 21.79
N SER A 60 9.83 -7.98 21.82
CA SER A 60 11.22 -7.59 21.48
C SER A 60 11.33 -7.03 20.06
N ARG A 61 10.66 -7.63 19.07
CA ARG A 61 10.65 -7.15 17.70
C ARG A 61 9.94 -5.79 17.56
N LEU A 62 8.80 -5.60 18.22
CA LEU A 62 8.09 -4.32 18.25
C LEU A 62 8.94 -3.22 18.90
N ASN A 63 9.64 -3.54 19.97
CA ASN A 63 10.55 -2.61 20.63
C ASN A 63 11.76 -2.21 19.77
N GLN A 64 12.09 -3.03 18.76
CA GLN A 64 13.07 -2.73 17.71
C GLN A 64 12.42 -2.01 16.52
N SER A 65 11.23 -1.49 16.67
CA SER A 65 10.45 -0.80 15.63
C SER A 65 10.01 -1.68 14.44
N THR A 66 9.97 -3.02 14.60
CA THR A 66 9.37 -3.87 13.55
C THR A 66 7.90 -3.49 13.39
N PRO A 67 7.41 -3.16 12.17
CA PRO A 67 5.99 -2.90 11.95
C PRO A 67 5.12 -4.07 12.40
N ILE A 68 4.02 -3.78 13.09
CA ILE A 68 3.08 -4.81 13.54
C ILE A 68 2.56 -5.63 12.36
N GLN A 69 2.36 -5.02 11.20
CA GLN A 69 1.92 -5.67 9.98
C GLN A 69 2.91 -6.72 9.48
N TYR A 70 4.22 -6.48 9.60
CA TYR A 70 5.23 -7.47 9.25
C TYR A 70 5.39 -8.56 10.31
N LEU A 71 5.12 -8.22 11.55
CA LEU A 71 5.12 -9.21 12.63
C LEU A 71 3.95 -10.18 12.48
N THR A 72 2.77 -9.68 12.17
CA THR A 72 1.54 -10.45 11.96
C THR A 72 1.44 -11.02 10.52
N GLN A 73 2.25 -10.50 9.59
CA GLN A 73 2.17 -10.73 8.15
C GLN A 73 0.81 -10.33 7.56
N LYS A 74 0.14 -9.32 8.14
CA LYS A 74 -1.21 -8.94 7.78
C LYS A 74 -1.35 -7.43 7.74
N ALA A 75 -1.95 -6.92 6.68
CA ALA A 75 -2.40 -5.53 6.55
C ALA A 75 -3.85 -5.51 6.09
N PHE A 76 -4.59 -4.50 6.51
CA PHE A 76 -5.97 -4.27 6.08
C PHE A 76 -5.99 -3.16 5.03
N PHE A 77 -6.75 -3.34 3.95
CA PHE A 77 -6.89 -2.37 2.87
C PHE A 77 -8.20 -2.60 2.10
N CYS A 78 -9.03 -1.58 1.93
CA CYS A 78 -10.32 -1.66 1.22
C CYS A 78 -11.18 -2.84 1.67
N ASP A 79 -11.40 -3.02 2.97
CA ASP A 79 -12.16 -4.13 3.58
C ASP A 79 -11.59 -5.55 3.32
N LEU A 80 -10.36 -5.64 2.84
CA LEU A 80 -9.66 -6.89 2.56
C LEU A 80 -8.42 -7.06 3.44
N ASN A 81 -8.06 -8.31 3.73
CA ASN A 81 -6.83 -8.63 4.45
C ASN A 81 -5.74 -9.06 3.46
N PHE A 82 -4.59 -8.41 3.52
CA PHE A 82 -3.45 -8.69 2.67
C PHE A 82 -2.29 -9.30 3.45
N LYS A 83 -1.68 -10.33 2.91
CA LYS A 83 -0.36 -10.74 3.36
C LYS A 83 0.67 -9.69 2.98
N VAL A 84 1.54 -9.35 3.95
CA VAL A 84 2.65 -8.42 3.75
C VAL A 84 3.92 -8.94 4.43
N ASN A 85 5.05 -8.54 3.92
CA ASN A 85 6.37 -8.77 4.49
C ASN A 85 7.32 -7.66 4.02
N SER A 86 8.59 -7.71 4.43
CA SER A 86 9.61 -6.69 4.09
C SER A 86 9.93 -6.55 2.59
N SER A 87 9.26 -7.31 1.72
CA SER A 87 9.44 -7.19 0.26
C SER A 87 8.41 -6.26 -0.40
N VAL A 88 7.40 -5.80 0.33
CA VAL A 88 6.33 -4.92 -0.17
C VAL A 88 6.07 -3.77 0.77
N LEU A 89 5.69 -2.63 0.24
CA LEU A 89 5.16 -1.52 1.02
C LEU A 89 3.90 -1.99 1.78
N ILE A 90 3.79 -1.62 3.05
CA ILE A 90 2.55 -1.83 3.79
C ILE A 90 1.47 -0.94 3.17
N PRO A 91 0.32 -1.49 2.72
CA PRO A 91 -0.78 -0.69 2.18
C PRO A 91 -1.15 0.47 3.10
N ARG A 92 -1.26 1.69 2.54
CA ARG A 92 -1.54 2.90 3.30
C ARG A 92 -3.04 3.23 3.26
N PRO A 93 -3.62 3.72 4.36
CA PRO A 93 -5.02 4.14 4.39
C PRO A 93 -5.36 5.20 3.32
N GLU A 94 -4.43 6.13 3.07
CA GLU A 94 -4.62 7.16 2.05
C GLU A 94 -4.76 6.58 0.64
N THR A 95 -4.08 5.48 0.35
CA THR A 95 -4.17 4.78 -0.95
C THR A 95 -5.56 4.14 -1.16
N GLU A 96 -6.32 3.87 -0.09
CA GLU A 96 -7.72 3.43 -0.21
C GLU A 96 -8.59 4.50 -0.87
N ASP A 97 -8.30 5.78 -0.62
CA ASP A 97 -9.01 6.89 -1.25
C ASP A 97 -8.80 6.90 -2.78
N LEU A 98 -7.60 6.53 -3.26
CA LEU A 98 -7.34 6.37 -4.70
C LEU A 98 -8.26 5.31 -5.32
N VAL A 99 -8.39 4.16 -4.68
CA VAL A 99 -9.30 3.09 -5.14
C VAL A 99 -10.75 3.56 -5.13
N ARG A 100 -11.17 4.27 -4.08
CA ARG A 100 -12.51 4.83 -3.97
C ARG A 100 -12.82 5.85 -5.07
N ILE A 101 -11.91 6.78 -5.34
CA ILE A 101 -12.03 7.77 -6.40
C ILE A 101 -12.23 7.08 -7.76
N ILE A 102 -11.37 6.10 -8.09
CA ILE A 102 -11.47 5.32 -9.33
C ILE A 102 -12.82 4.62 -9.42
N TYR A 103 -13.27 4.01 -8.32
CA TYR A 103 -14.57 3.34 -8.28
C TYR A 103 -15.72 4.33 -8.51
N ASP A 104 -15.75 5.46 -7.82
CA ASP A 104 -16.83 6.44 -7.92
C ASP A 104 -16.97 7.01 -9.34
N ILE A 105 -15.85 7.26 -10.01
CA ILE A 105 -15.82 7.77 -11.39
C ILE A 105 -16.32 6.69 -12.38
N HIS A 106 -15.88 5.45 -12.20
CA HIS A 106 -16.12 4.37 -13.15
C HIS A 106 -17.26 3.40 -12.74
N GLN A 107 -17.97 3.62 -11.63
CA GLN A 107 -19.00 2.70 -11.11
C GLN A 107 -20.11 2.36 -12.12
N LYS A 108 -20.45 3.28 -13.02
CA LYS A 108 -21.44 3.06 -14.09
C LYS A 108 -20.97 1.98 -15.09
N LYS A 109 -19.66 1.79 -15.22
CA LYS A 109 -19.01 0.79 -16.09
C LYS A 109 -18.70 -0.53 -15.36
N ARG A 110 -19.20 -0.71 -14.14
CA ARG A 110 -18.94 -1.89 -13.30
C ARG A 110 -19.25 -3.23 -13.97
N ALA A 111 -20.21 -3.26 -14.90
CA ALA A 111 -20.59 -4.45 -15.64
C ALA A 111 -19.79 -4.65 -16.93
N GLU A 112 -18.90 -3.73 -17.29
CA GLU A 112 -18.08 -3.77 -18.49
C GLU A 112 -16.77 -4.54 -18.26
N ASN A 113 -16.15 -4.96 -19.36
CA ASN A 113 -14.86 -5.63 -19.34
C ASN A 113 -13.72 -4.58 -19.37
N LEU A 114 -13.61 -3.78 -18.32
CA LEU A 114 -12.54 -2.78 -18.19
C LEU A 114 -11.17 -3.44 -18.23
N LYS A 115 -10.20 -2.76 -18.85
CA LYS A 115 -8.78 -3.12 -18.80
C LYS A 115 -8.06 -2.16 -17.86
N ILE A 116 -7.50 -2.70 -16.79
CA ILE A 116 -6.84 -1.95 -15.70
C ILE A 116 -5.40 -2.38 -15.62
N LEU A 117 -4.48 -1.41 -15.53
CA LEU A 117 -3.06 -1.62 -15.31
C LEU A 117 -2.65 -0.95 -14.00
N ASP A 118 -2.05 -1.71 -13.10
CA ASP A 118 -1.47 -1.24 -11.83
C ASP A 118 0.06 -1.28 -11.93
N LEU A 119 0.69 -0.12 -12.01
CA LEU A 119 2.13 0.05 -12.14
C LEU A 119 2.79 0.23 -10.77
N GLY A 120 3.73 -0.67 -10.42
CA GLY A 120 4.29 -0.76 -9.08
C GLY A 120 3.32 -1.41 -8.11
N THR A 121 2.77 -2.57 -8.49
CA THR A 121 1.64 -3.21 -7.78
C THR A 121 1.97 -3.64 -6.33
N GLY A 122 3.23 -3.83 -5.98
CA GLY A 122 3.68 -4.19 -4.64
C GLY A 122 2.99 -5.45 -4.09
N SER A 123 2.20 -5.29 -3.04
CA SER A 123 1.41 -6.39 -2.45
C SER A 123 0.19 -6.81 -3.29
N GLY A 124 -0.08 -6.11 -4.40
CA GLY A 124 -1.27 -6.29 -5.21
C GLY A 124 -2.53 -5.60 -4.66
N CYS A 125 -2.41 -4.77 -3.62
CA CYS A 125 -3.57 -4.24 -2.90
C CYS A 125 -4.48 -3.39 -3.79
N ILE A 126 -3.96 -2.48 -4.63
CA ILE A 126 -4.75 -1.67 -5.55
C ILE A 126 -5.39 -2.56 -6.63
N ALA A 127 -4.59 -3.41 -7.29
CA ALA A 127 -5.06 -4.31 -8.34
C ALA A 127 -6.19 -5.22 -7.86
N ILE A 128 -6.04 -5.83 -6.67
CA ILE A 128 -7.01 -6.76 -6.07
C ILE A 128 -8.27 -6.00 -5.64
N ALA A 129 -8.13 -4.84 -5.01
CA ALA A 129 -9.27 -4.02 -4.59
C ALA A 129 -10.09 -3.57 -5.81
N LEU A 130 -9.45 -3.08 -6.88
CA LEU A 130 -10.13 -2.70 -8.12
C LEU A 130 -10.78 -3.91 -8.79
N LYS A 131 -10.10 -5.06 -8.87
CA LYS A 131 -10.69 -6.29 -9.43
C LYS A 131 -11.91 -6.76 -8.63
N SER A 132 -11.90 -6.59 -7.32
CA SER A 132 -13.03 -6.96 -6.45
C SER A 132 -14.26 -6.09 -6.72
N GLN A 133 -14.05 -4.81 -7.05
CA GLN A 133 -15.11 -3.85 -7.39
C GLN A 133 -15.59 -4.03 -8.84
N PHE A 134 -14.67 -4.22 -9.78
CA PHE A 134 -14.92 -4.40 -11.22
C PHE A 134 -14.74 -5.87 -11.62
N LYS A 135 -15.63 -6.73 -11.20
CA LYS A 135 -15.50 -8.20 -11.31
C LYS A 135 -15.20 -8.71 -12.71
N LYS A 136 -15.66 -8.00 -13.76
CA LYS A 136 -15.41 -8.37 -15.17
C LYS A 136 -14.14 -7.77 -15.74
N ALA A 137 -13.46 -6.85 -15.02
CA ALA A 137 -12.25 -6.23 -15.51
C ALA A 137 -11.13 -7.25 -15.73
N SER A 138 -10.32 -7.03 -16.75
CA SER A 138 -9.00 -7.65 -16.89
C SER A 138 -7.99 -6.75 -16.21
N VAL A 139 -7.25 -7.27 -15.23
CA VAL A 139 -6.28 -6.48 -14.45
C VAL A 139 -4.90 -7.06 -14.64
N ILE A 140 -3.94 -6.18 -14.90
CA ILE A 140 -2.50 -6.49 -14.95
C ILE A 140 -1.81 -5.70 -13.85
N GLY A 141 -1.00 -6.38 -13.04
CA GLY A 141 -0.11 -5.77 -12.04
C GLY A 141 1.35 -5.89 -12.48
N VAL A 142 2.08 -4.80 -12.51
CA VAL A 142 3.49 -4.76 -12.90
C VAL A 142 4.32 -4.36 -11.70
N ASP A 143 5.43 -5.07 -11.45
CA ASP A 143 6.40 -4.71 -10.43
C ASP A 143 7.81 -5.17 -10.84
N ILE A 144 8.82 -4.41 -10.45
CA ILE A 144 10.23 -4.74 -10.69
C ILE A 144 10.73 -5.85 -9.77
N SER A 145 10.05 -6.09 -8.66
CA SER A 145 10.45 -7.04 -7.61
C SER A 145 9.70 -8.37 -7.75
N GLN A 146 10.41 -9.45 -8.10
CA GLN A 146 9.84 -10.79 -8.08
C GLN A 146 9.26 -11.15 -6.70
N LYS A 147 9.93 -10.73 -5.62
CA LYS A 147 9.47 -11.01 -4.24
C LYS A 147 8.15 -10.26 -3.93
N ALA A 148 7.96 -9.07 -4.47
CA ALA A 148 6.70 -8.35 -4.37
C ALA A 148 5.59 -9.07 -5.15
N LEU A 149 5.89 -9.50 -6.37
CA LEU A 149 4.94 -10.28 -7.18
C LEU A 149 4.57 -11.62 -6.55
N ASP A 150 5.48 -12.28 -5.83
CA ASP A 150 5.16 -13.51 -5.09
C ASP A 150 4.14 -13.24 -3.98
N VAL A 151 4.24 -12.09 -3.29
CA VAL A 151 3.26 -11.64 -2.31
C VAL A 151 1.93 -11.29 -2.99
N ALA A 152 1.96 -10.53 -4.11
CA ALA A 152 0.78 -10.14 -4.85
C ALA A 152 -0.01 -11.36 -5.40
N LYS A 153 0.69 -12.34 -5.94
CA LYS A 153 0.10 -13.62 -6.41
C LYS A 153 -0.58 -14.37 -5.28
N TYR A 154 0.10 -14.51 -4.13
CA TYR A 154 -0.52 -15.12 -2.95
C TYR A 154 -1.81 -14.40 -2.54
N ASN A 155 -1.79 -13.06 -2.50
CA ASN A 155 -2.96 -12.25 -2.15
C ASN A 155 -4.10 -12.41 -3.17
N ALA A 156 -3.78 -12.41 -4.47
CA ALA A 156 -4.77 -12.60 -5.53
C ALA A 156 -5.43 -13.98 -5.45
N GLU A 157 -4.66 -15.04 -5.20
CA GLU A 157 -5.18 -16.40 -4.98
C GLU A 157 -6.06 -16.47 -3.74
N PHE A 158 -5.59 -15.89 -2.61
CA PHE A 158 -6.35 -15.86 -1.36
C PHE A 158 -7.72 -15.19 -1.53
N HIS A 159 -7.78 -14.07 -2.27
CA HIS A 159 -9.03 -13.35 -2.55
C HIS A 159 -9.80 -13.88 -3.77
N LYS A 160 -9.30 -14.93 -4.44
CA LYS A 160 -9.90 -15.50 -5.66
C LYS A 160 -10.13 -14.44 -6.74
N THR A 161 -9.19 -13.50 -6.88
CA THR A 161 -9.19 -12.42 -7.86
C THR A 161 -8.13 -12.72 -8.92
N PRO A 162 -8.50 -13.23 -10.11
CA PRO A 162 -7.54 -13.51 -11.18
C PRO A 162 -6.93 -12.20 -11.70
N ILE A 163 -5.61 -12.08 -11.61
CA ILE A 163 -4.81 -10.93 -12.05
C ILE A 163 -3.56 -11.46 -12.73
N ASP A 164 -3.17 -10.87 -13.84
CA ASP A 164 -1.93 -11.17 -14.52
C ASP A 164 -0.80 -10.31 -13.93
N PHE A 165 0.24 -10.95 -13.40
CA PHE A 165 1.39 -10.26 -12.82
C PHE A 165 2.62 -10.36 -13.71
N VAL A 166 3.24 -9.22 -14.00
CA VAL A 166 4.39 -9.09 -14.91
C VAL A 166 5.58 -8.53 -14.15
N LEU A 167 6.73 -9.20 -14.25
CA LEU A 167 8.00 -8.74 -13.70
C LEU A 167 8.66 -7.80 -14.71
N GLU A 168 8.55 -6.50 -14.48
CA GLU A 168 9.16 -5.48 -15.33
C GLU A 168 9.27 -4.15 -14.57
N ASP A 169 10.22 -3.30 -14.98
CA ASP A 169 10.25 -1.89 -14.53
C ASP A 169 9.04 -1.15 -15.12
N LEU A 170 8.37 -0.33 -14.29
CA LEU A 170 7.18 0.42 -14.71
C LEU A 170 7.46 1.35 -15.90
N GLY A 171 8.70 1.84 -16.07
CA GLY A 171 9.12 2.68 -17.19
C GLY A 171 9.43 1.89 -18.46
N ASP A 172 9.71 0.59 -18.32
CA ASP A 172 10.05 -0.30 -19.44
C ASP A 172 8.89 -1.18 -19.89
N TYR A 173 7.83 -1.28 -19.12
CA TYR A 173 6.66 -2.07 -19.50
C TYR A 173 6.01 -1.53 -20.77
N ARG A 174 5.70 -2.42 -21.70
CA ARG A 174 5.09 -2.13 -23.00
C ARG A 174 3.87 -3.01 -23.23
N SER A 175 2.85 -2.46 -23.89
CA SER A 175 1.64 -3.21 -24.20
C SER A 175 0.94 -2.64 -25.43
N ASP A 176 0.44 -3.52 -26.29
CA ASP A 176 -0.43 -3.13 -27.42
C ASP A 176 -1.88 -2.87 -27.00
N LEU A 177 -2.22 -3.21 -25.77
CA LEU A 177 -3.56 -2.99 -25.23
C LEU A 177 -3.82 -1.50 -24.99
N THR A 178 -5.05 -1.06 -25.23
CA THR A 178 -5.54 0.20 -24.69
C THR A 178 -6.22 -0.08 -23.36
N PHE A 179 -5.69 0.51 -22.28
CA PHE A 179 -6.27 0.40 -20.96
C PHE A 179 -7.38 1.44 -20.78
N ASP A 180 -8.42 1.08 -20.04
CA ASP A 180 -9.42 2.05 -19.59
C ASP A 180 -8.87 2.88 -18.42
N ILE A 181 -8.07 2.23 -17.58
CA ILE A 181 -7.48 2.82 -16.37
C ILE A 181 -6.03 2.35 -16.25
N ILE A 182 -5.11 3.30 -16.12
CA ILE A 182 -3.78 3.05 -15.55
C ILE A 182 -3.75 3.69 -14.17
N VAL A 183 -3.32 2.94 -13.16
CA VAL A 183 -3.17 3.42 -11.79
C VAL A 183 -1.75 3.15 -11.29
N SER A 184 -1.22 4.04 -10.47
CA SER A 184 0.06 3.82 -9.79
C SER A 184 0.14 4.60 -8.46
N ASN A 185 0.70 3.95 -7.46
CA ASN A 185 1.29 4.60 -6.30
C ASN A 185 2.81 4.38 -6.37
N PRO A 186 3.53 5.17 -7.20
CA PRO A 186 4.96 4.98 -7.39
C PRO A 186 5.75 5.55 -6.21
N PRO A 187 7.03 5.19 -6.05
CA PRO A 187 7.89 5.84 -5.06
C PRO A 187 7.97 7.35 -5.30
N TYR A 188 7.75 8.14 -4.24
CA TYR A 188 7.71 9.60 -4.34
C TYR A 188 8.33 10.34 -3.14
N VAL A 189 8.81 9.63 -2.14
CA VAL A 189 9.45 10.24 -0.97
C VAL A 189 10.89 10.63 -1.34
N LEU A 190 11.26 11.87 -1.05
CA LEU A 190 12.62 12.34 -1.32
C LEU A 190 13.63 11.69 -0.35
N GLU A 191 14.85 11.43 -0.82
CA GLU A 191 15.89 10.89 0.06
C GLU A 191 16.18 11.81 1.25
N SER A 192 16.11 13.12 1.06
CA SER A 192 16.24 14.11 2.14
C SER A 192 15.13 14.05 3.19
N GLU A 193 13.97 13.46 2.86
CA GLU A 193 12.86 13.30 3.80
C GLU A 193 13.04 12.10 4.75
N LYS A 194 14.03 11.23 4.52
CA LYS A 194 14.35 10.07 5.39
C LYS A 194 14.48 10.49 6.86
N VAL A 195 15.07 11.63 7.14
CA VAL A 195 15.29 12.12 8.51
C VAL A 195 14.00 12.43 9.28
N LEU A 196 12.89 12.59 8.59
CA LEU A 196 11.57 12.88 9.17
C LEU A 196 10.73 11.63 9.35
N MET A 197 11.19 10.49 8.86
CA MET A 197 10.41 9.25 8.85
C MET A 197 10.63 8.44 10.12
N HIS A 198 9.58 7.73 10.51
CA HIS A 198 9.64 6.87 11.67
C HIS A 198 10.55 5.64 11.40
N PRO A 199 11.32 5.16 12.41
CA PRO A 199 12.24 4.02 12.25
C PRO A 199 11.58 2.74 11.74
N ASN A 200 10.30 2.51 12.01
CA ASN A 200 9.58 1.34 11.52
C ASN A 200 9.46 1.32 9.98
N VAL A 201 9.40 2.48 9.33
CA VAL A 201 9.40 2.59 7.87
C VAL A 201 10.82 2.44 7.34
N LEU A 202 11.75 3.27 7.86
CA LEU A 202 13.13 3.33 7.36
C LEU A 202 13.89 2.01 7.44
N ASN A 203 13.69 1.25 8.53
CA ASN A 203 14.50 0.06 8.81
C ASN A 203 13.89 -1.22 8.23
N TYR A 204 12.63 -1.19 7.80
CA TYR A 204 11.91 -2.42 7.49
C TYR A 204 11.22 -2.42 6.13
N GLU A 205 10.73 -1.28 5.65
CA GLU A 205 10.05 -1.24 4.36
C GLU A 205 11.06 -1.11 3.21
N PRO A 206 10.75 -1.66 2.01
CA PRO A 206 11.72 -1.66 0.92
C PRO A 206 11.98 -0.22 0.41
N GLU A 207 13.23 0.20 0.41
CA GLU A 207 13.63 1.56 -0.05
C GLU A 207 13.17 1.82 -1.49
N THR A 208 13.19 0.79 -2.34
CA THR A 208 12.76 0.88 -3.74
C THR A 208 11.28 1.19 -3.91
N ALA A 209 10.46 0.96 -2.88
CA ALA A 209 9.04 1.28 -2.89
C ALA A 209 8.73 2.67 -2.29
N LEU A 210 9.74 3.35 -1.74
CA LEU A 210 9.56 4.61 -1.02
C LEU A 210 10.25 5.79 -1.71
N PHE A 211 11.55 5.63 -2.04
CA PHE A 211 12.43 6.77 -2.25
C PHE A 211 12.71 7.08 -3.72
N VAL A 212 12.82 8.37 -3.96
CA VAL A 212 13.35 8.95 -5.21
C VAL A 212 14.52 9.89 -4.89
N PRO A 213 15.50 10.04 -5.80
CA PRO A 213 16.58 10.99 -5.64
C PRO A 213 16.07 12.42 -5.56
N ASP A 214 16.66 13.25 -4.68
CA ASP A 214 16.29 14.67 -4.53
C ASP A 214 16.46 15.48 -5.83
N ASN A 215 17.40 15.09 -6.67
CA ASN A 215 17.65 15.75 -7.96
C ASN A 215 16.69 15.28 -9.08
N ASP A 216 15.89 14.25 -8.86
CA ASP A 216 14.84 13.79 -9.79
C ASP A 216 13.58 13.28 -9.07
N PRO A 217 12.84 14.18 -8.39
CA PRO A 217 11.66 13.82 -7.61
C PRO A 217 10.50 13.27 -8.44
N LEU A 218 10.53 13.51 -9.75
CA LEU A 218 9.48 13.09 -10.69
C LEU A 218 9.87 11.86 -11.51
N LYS A 219 10.95 11.16 -11.18
CA LYS A 219 11.53 10.06 -11.96
C LYS A 219 10.48 9.09 -12.52
N TYR A 220 9.66 8.51 -11.66
CA TYR A 220 8.68 7.49 -12.07
C TYR A 220 7.49 8.09 -12.82
N TYR A 221 7.07 9.30 -12.46
CA TYR A 221 6.01 10.00 -13.19
C TYR A 221 6.44 10.35 -14.62
N LYS A 222 7.69 10.80 -14.80
CA LYS A 222 8.28 11.05 -16.12
C LYS A 222 8.29 9.77 -16.96
N ALA A 223 8.67 8.65 -16.36
CA ALA A 223 8.70 7.35 -17.06
C ALA A 223 7.30 6.94 -17.55
N ILE A 224 6.27 7.07 -16.71
CA ILE A 224 4.88 6.78 -17.08
C ILE A 224 4.41 7.71 -18.20
N VAL A 225 4.62 9.03 -18.04
CA VAL A 225 4.23 10.04 -19.04
C VAL A 225 4.94 9.81 -20.38
N GLN A 226 6.23 9.49 -20.36
CA GLN A 226 6.99 9.16 -21.56
C GLN A 226 6.44 7.92 -22.27
N SER A 227 6.11 6.87 -21.54
CA SER A 227 5.53 5.64 -22.11
C SER A 227 4.19 5.91 -22.79
N ILE A 228 3.37 6.80 -22.25
CA ILE A 228 2.11 7.23 -22.86
C ILE A 228 2.38 8.10 -24.10
N ASN A 229 3.26 9.09 -24.03
CA ASN A 229 3.59 9.98 -25.13
C ASN A 229 4.21 9.24 -26.33
N PHE A 230 5.03 8.22 -26.09
CA PHE A 230 5.61 7.38 -27.15
C PHE A 230 4.63 6.32 -27.68
N GLY A 231 3.43 6.21 -27.08
CA GLY A 231 2.42 5.24 -27.49
C GLY A 231 2.75 3.79 -27.15
N THR A 232 3.76 3.56 -26.28
CA THR A 232 4.10 2.23 -25.77
C THR A 232 3.14 1.78 -24.65
N LEU A 233 2.46 2.73 -24.03
CA LEU A 233 1.27 2.53 -23.21
C LEU A 233 0.15 3.42 -23.75
N LYS A 234 -1.07 2.87 -23.78
CA LYS A 234 -2.28 3.58 -24.21
C LYS A 234 -3.32 3.48 -23.11
N THR A 235 -3.88 4.60 -22.71
CA THR A 235 -4.95 4.63 -21.69
C THR A 235 -5.96 5.73 -21.97
N ARG A 236 -7.14 5.63 -21.36
CA ARG A 236 -8.18 6.68 -21.35
C ARG A 236 -8.11 7.54 -20.10
N SER A 237 -7.67 6.93 -18.97
CA SER A 237 -7.53 7.64 -17.70
C SER A 237 -6.28 7.14 -16.98
N LEU A 238 -5.54 8.08 -16.40
CA LEU A 238 -4.35 7.83 -15.57
C LEU A 238 -4.62 8.36 -14.16
N PHE A 239 -4.45 7.52 -13.14
CA PHE A 239 -4.61 7.86 -11.73
C PHE A 239 -3.28 7.66 -10.99
N LEU A 240 -2.83 8.69 -10.29
CA LEU A 240 -1.55 8.65 -9.60
C LEU A 240 -1.67 9.17 -8.16
N GLU A 241 -1.11 8.44 -7.22
CA GLU A 241 -0.79 8.99 -5.91
C GLU A 241 0.48 9.82 -6.01
N ILE A 242 0.54 10.97 -5.33
CA ILE A 242 1.61 11.96 -5.50
C ILE A 242 2.17 12.47 -4.18
N ASN A 243 3.42 12.96 -4.22
CA ASN A 243 3.93 13.86 -3.19
C ASN A 243 3.32 15.26 -3.40
N PRO A 244 2.53 15.79 -2.43
CA PRO A 244 1.91 17.11 -2.56
C PRO A 244 2.90 18.26 -2.80
N LYS A 245 4.16 18.09 -2.37
CA LYS A 245 5.22 19.09 -2.59
C LYS A 245 5.60 19.25 -4.06
N CYS A 246 5.33 18.23 -4.88
CA CYS A 246 5.67 18.22 -6.31
C CYS A 246 4.47 18.56 -7.21
N LEU A 247 3.31 18.96 -6.64
CA LEU A 247 2.05 19.09 -7.37
C LEU A 247 2.15 19.97 -8.62
N ASP A 248 2.71 21.18 -8.52
CA ASP A 248 2.77 22.11 -9.65
C ASP A 248 3.62 21.55 -10.79
N ALA A 249 4.78 20.97 -10.47
CA ALA A 249 5.65 20.34 -11.44
C ALA A 249 5.00 19.09 -12.08
N LEU A 250 4.16 18.35 -11.34
CA LEU A 250 3.40 17.22 -11.86
C LEU A 250 2.29 17.68 -12.81
N ILE A 251 1.60 18.76 -12.49
CA ILE A 251 0.60 19.38 -13.38
C ILE A 251 1.26 19.76 -14.72
N ASP A 252 2.39 20.47 -14.66
CA ASP A 252 3.11 20.87 -15.88
C ASP A 252 3.59 19.66 -16.71
N LEU A 253 4.05 18.60 -16.04
CA LEU A 253 4.48 17.36 -16.70
C LEU A 253 3.33 16.65 -17.42
N MET A 254 2.12 16.63 -16.81
CA MET A 254 0.98 15.84 -17.29
C MET A 254 0.02 16.62 -18.19
N LYS A 255 0.08 17.96 -18.17
CA LYS A 255 -0.77 18.83 -18.99
C LYS A 255 -0.82 18.48 -20.48
N PRO A 256 0.28 18.03 -21.12
CA PRO A 256 0.23 17.62 -22.52
C PRO A 256 -0.57 16.34 -22.80
N LEU A 257 -0.85 15.51 -21.77
CA LEU A 257 -1.57 14.26 -21.93
C LEU A 257 -3.08 14.45 -22.04
N GLY A 258 -3.66 15.43 -21.31
CA GLY A 258 -5.11 15.60 -21.29
C GLY A 258 -5.60 16.51 -20.17
N ALA A 259 -6.88 16.39 -19.86
CA ALA A 259 -7.52 17.15 -18.78
C ALA A 259 -7.11 16.60 -17.42
N ILE A 260 -6.69 17.49 -16.49
CA ILE A 260 -6.22 17.14 -15.17
C ILE A 260 -7.26 17.47 -14.11
N GLU A 261 -7.56 16.52 -13.24
CA GLU A 261 -8.31 16.71 -12.00
C GLU A 261 -7.44 16.36 -10.80
N ILE A 262 -7.54 17.17 -9.73
CA ILE A 262 -6.80 16.98 -8.48
C ILE A 262 -7.78 16.55 -7.40
N HIS A 263 -7.53 15.38 -6.82
CA HIS A 263 -8.34 14.86 -5.75
C HIS A 263 -7.61 14.94 -4.41
N LYS A 264 -8.40 15.11 -3.36
CA LYS A 264 -7.92 15.15 -1.99
C LYS A 264 -8.17 13.81 -1.29
N ASP A 265 -7.30 13.50 -0.32
CA ASP A 265 -7.56 12.43 0.65
C ASP A 265 -8.61 12.87 1.70
N LEU A 266 -9.02 11.95 2.57
CA LEU A 266 -9.95 12.24 3.67
C LEU A 266 -9.42 13.27 4.68
N SER A 267 -8.12 13.56 4.66
CA SER A 267 -7.47 14.63 5.44
C SER A 267 -7.40 15.96 4.69
N GLU A 268 -8.13 16.12 3.57
CA GLU A 268 -8.19 17.32 2.72
C GLU A 268 -6.85 17.69 2.05
N LYS A 269 -5.87 16.78 1.99
CA LYS A 269 -4.60 16.98 1.29
C LYS A 269 -4.72 16.58 -0.17
N LYS A 270 -4.22 17.41 -1.09
CA LYS A 270 -4.12 17.11 -2.52
C LYS A 270 -3.12 15.98 -2.73
N ARG A 271 -3.62 14.76 -2.93
CA ARG A 271 -2.80 13.55 -2.93
C ARG A 271 -2.90 12.73 -4.22
N PHE A 272 -3.91 12.98 -5.04
CA PHE A 272 -4.11 12.22 -6.24
C PHE A 272 -4.30 13.11 -7.45
N ILE A 273 -3.75 12.67 -8.58
CA ILE A 273 -3.95 13.28 -9.90
C ILE A 273 -4.69 12.27 -10.77
N GLU A 274 -5.75 12.74 -11.40
CA GLU A 274 -6.41 12.09 -12.51
C GLU A 274 -6.10 12.86 -13.80
N VAL A 275 -5.76 12.13 -14.86
CA VAL A 275 -5.60 12.69 -16.21
C VAL A 275 -6.54 11.94 -17.16
N ASN A 276 -7.48 12.66 -17.76
CA ASN A 276 -8.37 12.17 -18.80
C ASN A 276 -7.72 12.43 -20.18
N ILE A 277 -7.39 11.35 -20.88
CA ILE A 277 -6.57 11.32 -22.11
C ILE A 277 -7.45 11.07 -23.32
#